data_4ec096213a4e9e9cd4140868ad160123
#
_entry.id   4ec096213a4e9e9cd4140868ad160123
#
_cell.length_a   1.000
_cell.length_b   1.000
_cell.length_c   1.000
_cell.angle_alpha   90.00
_cell.angle_beta   90.00
_cell.angle_gamma   90.00
#
_symmetry.space_group_name_H-M   'P 1'
#
loop_
_entity.id
_entity.type
_entity.pdbx_description
1 polymer ?
#
loop_
_entity_poly.entity_id
_entity_poly.type
_entity_poly.pdbx_seq_one_letter_code
_entity_poly.pdbx_strand_id
1 'polypeptide(L)'
;GDIVQCKLGWREYALIDDDSYYMPFIMKQTDLPWSYGVSALAMSGFTALLGLRDICNLKKGERVLVSGAAGGVGSQVAFIAKSLGCEQVVGIAGGKKKCHLLTDRLAYDDSIDYKGEGFERQLHSAMPDGINVFFDNVGGEMLDTVMGHVLRRGRIAICGRISEYLKAPDECHRPRNFYLIGLNDLKLEGFFIYNFQERFRDYESTLAHWIRSGEFHPLEDIL
;
A
#
# COMPACT_ATOMS: atom_id res chain seq x y z
N GLY A 1 -5.61 23.33 -22.09
CA GLY A 1 -4.97 22.07 -21.96
C GLY A 1 -5.17 21.46 -20.60
N ASP A 2 -5.95 20.37 -20.53
CA ASP A 2 -6.07 19.59 -19.30
C ASP A 2 -4.83 18.71 -19.09
N ILE A 3 -4.47 18.44 -17.84
CA ILE A 3 -3.49 17.44 -17.47
C ILE A 3 -4.25 16.12 -17.27
N VAL A 4 -3.89 15.11 -18.04
CA VAL A 4 -4.61 13.84 -18.08
C VAL A 4 -3.67 12.68 -17.71
N GLN A 5 -4.11 11.87 -16.77
CA GLN A 5 -3.51 10.58 -16.47
C GLN A 5 -4.24 9.49 -17.26
N CYS A 6 -3.52 8.63 -17.96
CA CYS A 6 -4.11 7.53 -18.71
C CYS A 6 -3.10 6.41 -19.03
N LYS A 7 -3.60 5.25 -19.48
CA LYS A 7 -2.79 4.08 -19.82
C LYS A 7 -2.28 4.16 -21.26
N LEU A 8 -1.41 5.10 -21.56
CA LEU A 8 -0.89 5.29 -22.93
C LEU A 8 0.46 4.63 -23.19
N GLY A 9 1.12 4.13 -22.16
CA GLY A 9 2.51 3.70 -22.26
C GLY A 9 3.47 4.87 -22.52
N TRP A 10 4.68 4.56 -22.96
CA TRP A 10 5.74 5.55 -23.21
C TRP A 10 5.65 6.05 -24.66
N ARG A 11 5.06 7.22 -24.87
CA ARG A 11 4.92 7.87 -26.17
C ARG A 11 4.73 9.38 -26.04
N GLU A 12 5.09 10.12 -27.06
CA GLU A 12 4.95 11.60 -27.07
C GLU A 12 3.51 12.04 -27.34
N TYR A 13 2.79 11.30 -28.20
CA TYR A 13 1.41 11.60 -28.59
C TYR A 13 0.59 10.32 -28.68
N ALA A 14 -0.69 10.42 -28.39
CA ALA A 14 -1.64 9.35 -28.57
C ALA A 14 -3.03 9.88 -28.89
N LEU A 15 -3.78 9.13 -29.68
CA LEU A 15 -5.21 9.30 -29.85
C LEU A 15 -5.93 8.34 -28.89
N ILE A 16 -6.85 8.86 -28.08
CA ILE A 16 -7.71 8.05 -27.22
C ILE A 16 -9.02 7.85 -27.98
N ASP A 17 -9.29 6.62 -28.39
CA ASP A 17 -10.47 6.18 -29.11
C ASP A 17 -11.38 5.24 -28.27
N ASP A 18 -10.88 4.80 -27.12
CA ASP A 18 -11.60 3.94 -26.18
C ASP A 18 -11.28 4.35 -24.74
N ASP A 19 -12.18 5.12 -24.13
CA ASP A 19 -12.03 5.59 -22.75
C ASP A 19 -12.04 4.43 -21.75
N SER A 20 -12.71 3.33 -22.07
CA SER A 20 -12.77 2.17 -21.16
C SER A 20 -11.42 1.46 -21.03
N TYR A 21 -10.63 1.44 -22.09
CA TYR A 21 -9.29 0.86 -22.10
C TYR A 21 -8.24 1.82 -21.54
N TYR A 22 -8.23 3.07 -22.04
CA TYR A 22 -7.21 4.05 -21.67
C TYR A 22 -7.46 4.69 -20.31
N MET A 23 -8.71 4.68 -19.84
CA MET A 23 -9.14 5.17 -18.54
C MET A 23 -8.62 6.59 -18.24
N PRO A 24 -8.94 7.58 -19.07
CA PRO A 24 -8.43 8.92 -18.89
C PRO A 24 -9.00 9.54 -17.59
N PHE A 25 -8.10 10.08 -16.77
CA PHE A 25 -8.46 10.80 -15.55
C PHE A 25 -7.88 12.20 -15.59
N ILE A 26 -8.74 13.21 -15.65
CA ILE A 26 -8.32 14.61 -15.67
C ILE A 26 -7.94 15.03 -14.25
N MET A 27 -6.69 15.38 -14.03
CA MET A 27 -6.22 15.91 -12.76
C MET A 27 -6.83 17.29 -12.49
N LYS A 28 -7.32 17.53 -11.28
CA LYS A 28 -7.88 18.81 -10.85
C LYS A 28 -6.94 19.58 -9.93
N GLN A 29 -5.93 18.93 -9.38
CA GLN A 29 -4.99 19.52 -8.42
C GLN A 29 -3.74 20.06 -9.15
N THR A 30 -3.96 21.06 -10.03
CA THR A 30 -2.91 21.57 -10.95
C THR A 30 -1.93 22.55 -10.29
N ASP A 31 -2.16 22.92 -9.05
CA ASP A 31 -1.25 23.69 -8.18
C ASP A 31 -0.17 22.83 -7.52
N LEU A 32 -0.31 21.51 -7.56
CA LEU A 32 0.68 20.54 -7.09
C LEU A 32 1.57 20.08 -8.26
N PRO A 33 2.76 19.54 -7.98
CA PRO A 33 3.64 18.99 -9.02
C PRO A 33 2.92 17.98 -9.92
N TRP A 34 3.07 18.10 -11.22
CA TRP A 34 2.42 17.20 -12.19
C TRP A 34 2.92 15.76 -12.09
N SER A 35 4.16 15.57 -11.61
CA SER A 35 4.73 14.25 -11.32
C SER A 35 3.90 13.45 -10.31
N TYR A 36 3.16 14.12 -9.42
CA TYR A 36 2.23 13.44 -8.51
C TYR A 36 1.10 12.72 -9.24
N GLY A 37 0.81 13.10 -10.48
CA GLY A 37 -0.15 12.42 -11.36
C GLY A 37 0.29 11.02 -11.82
N VAL A 38 1.52 10.60 -11.55
CA VAL A 38 2.01 9.22 -11.77
C VAL A 38 2.45 8.54 -10.46
N SER A 39 2.26 9.21 -9.32
CA SER A 39 2.64 8.72 -8.00
C SER A 39 1.53 8.88 -6.96
N ALA A 40 1.59 9.91 -6.13
CA ALA A 40 0.72 10.12 -4.97
C ALA A 40 -0.74 10.47 -5.35
N LEU A 41 -0.95 11.27 -6.40
CA LEU A 41 -2.30 11.63 -6.91
C LEU A 41 -2.72 10.72 -8.07
N ALA A 42 -2.27 9.47 -8.03
CA ALA A 42 -2.48 8.45 -9.05
C ALA A 42 -2.76 7.09 -8.42
N MET A 43 -2.63 6.04 -9.24
CA MET A 43 -2.94 4.67 -8.84
C MET A 43 -2.25 4.23 -7.55
N SER A 44 -0.99 4.62 -7.31
CA SER A 44 -0.27 4.21 -6.09
C SER A 44 -0.87 4.82 -4.83
N GLY A 45 -1.11 6.14 -4.81
CA GLY A 45 -1.75 6.81 -3.68
C GLY A 45 -3.21 6.39 -3.50
N PHE A 46 -3.96 6.29 -4.60
CA PHE A 46 -5.37 5.83 -4.56
C PHE A 46 -5.48 4.40 -4.03
N THR A 47 -4.60 3.50 -4.46
CA THR A 47 -4.54 2.12 -3.96
C THR A 47 -4.25 2.07 -2.46
N ALA A 48 -3.28 2.86 -1.99
CA ALA A 48 -2.94 2.92 -0.57
C ALA A 48 -4.11 3.45 0.27
N LEU A 49 -4.77 4.52 -0.17
CA LEU A 49 -5.92 5.10 0.53
C LEU A 49 -7.12 4.15 0.53
N LEU A 50 -7.46 3.55 -0.63
CA LEU A 50 -8.52 2.56 -0.74
C LEU A 50 -8.31 1.40 0.25
N GLY A 51 -7.11 0.80 0.24
CA GLY A 51 -6.82 -0.36 1.08
C GLY A 51 -6.90 -0.06 2.58
N LEU A 52 -6.42 1.10 3.01
CA LEU A 52 -6.47 1.49 4.42
C LEU A 52 -7.86 1.96 4.86
N ARG A 53 -8.45 2.91 4.12
CA ARG A 53 -9.69 3.59 4.52
C ARG A 53 -10.92 2.74 4.24
N ASP A 54 -11.07 2.26 3.01
CA ASP A 54 -12.33 1.66 2.56
C ASP A 54 -12.34 0.13 2.75
N ILE A 55 -11.23 -0.56 2.48
CA ILE A 55 -11.12 -2.02 2.63
C ILE A 55 -10.90 -2.41 4.09
N CYS A 56 -9.84 -1.90 4.72
CA CYS A 56 -9.53 -2.22 6.11
C CYS A 56 -10.30 -1.38 7.13
N ASN A 57 -10.91 -0.27 6.71
CA ASN A 57 -11.61 0.65 7.61
C ASN A 57 -10.74 0.96 8.85
N LEU A 58 -9.49 1.39 8.59
CA LEU A 58 -8.49 1.71 9.62
C LEU A 58 -9.07 2.69 10.64
N LYS A 59 -8.88 2.38 11.91
CA LYS A 59 -9.36 3.21 13.02
C LYS A 59 -8.20 3.94 13.68
N LYS A 60 -8.50 5.09 14.25
CA LYS A 60 -7.55 5.84 15.08
C LYS A 60 -7.01 4.95 16.22
N GLY A 61 -5.69 5.01 16.44
CA GLY A 61 -5.02 4.24 17.49
C GLY A 61 -4.72 2.78 17.11
N GLU A 62 -4.97 2.36 15.87
CA GLU A 62 -4.63 1.01 15.42
C GLU A 62 -3.20 0.93 14.89
N ARG A 63 -2.65 -0.28 14.89
CA ARG A 63 -1.29 -0.59 14.43
C ARG A 63 -1.35 -1.25 13.07
N VAL A 64 -0.52 -0.74 12.15
CA VAL A 64 -0.48 -1.13 10.74
C VAL A 64 0.86 -1.78 10.41
N LEU A 65 0.83 -2.93 9.78
CA LEU A 65 1.99 -3.55 9.14
C LEU A 65 1.85 -3.47 7.63
N VAL A 66 2.96 -3.24 6.93
CA VAL A 66 2.95 -3.08 5.47
C VAL A 66 4.04 -3.95 4.85
N SER A 67 3.69 -4.86 3.95
CA SER A 67 4.66 -5.59 3.15
C SER A 67 5.01 -4.83 1.87
N GLY A 68 6.23 -5.03 1.34
CA GLY A 68 6.69 -4.29 0.16
C GLY A 68 6.69 -2.76 0.39
N ALA A 69 7.01 -2.35 1.60
CA ALA A 69 6.84 -0.98 2.11
C ALA A 69 7.63 0.08 1.34
N ALA A 70 8.76 -0.28 0.73
CA ALA A 70 9.58 0.63 -0.10
C ALA A 70 9.18 0.63 -1.59
N GLY A 71 8.08 -0.02 -1.96
CA GLY A 71 7.55 -0.05 -3.33
C GLY A 71 6.61 1.13 -3.63
N GLY A 72 6.13 1.22 -4.86
CA GLY A 72 5.28 2.34 -5.32
C GLY A 72 4.06 2.61 -4.43
N VAL A 73 3.28 1.58 -4.10
CA VAL A 73 2.14 1.70 -3.17
C VAL A 73 2.62 1.80 -1.73
N GLY A 74 3.52 0.90 -1.29
CA GLY A 74 4.00 0.85 0.10
C GLY A 74 4.58 2.16 0.59
N SER A 75 5.33 2.90 -0.26
CA SER A 75 5.91 4.20 0.09
C SER A 75 4.88 5.28 0.44
N GLN A 76 3.63 5.09 0.06
CA GLN A 76 2.52 6.01 0.34
C GLN A 76 1.77 5.63 1.64
N VAL A 77 1.78 4.33 2.00
CA VAL A 77 0.91 3.77 3.03
C VAL A 77 1.15 4.39 4.40
N ALA A 78 2.41 4.62 4.80
CA ALA A 78 2.69 5.11 6.15
C ALA A 78 2.18 6.55 6.37
N PHE A 79 2.39 7.44 5.40
CA PHE A 79 1.83 8.81 5.48
C PHE A 79 0.30 8.77 5.60
N ILE A 80 -0.35 8.00 4.75
CA ILE A 80 -1.81 7.87 4.73
C ILE A 80 -2.32 7.25 6.03
N ALA A 81 -1.66 6.20 6.56
CA ALA A 81 -2.03 5.60 7.83
C ALA A 81 -1.94 6.59 8.99
N LYS A 82 -0.88 7.42 9.02
CA LYS A 82 -0.71 8.46 10.03
C LYS A 82 -1.76 9.56 9.89
N SER A 83 -2.07 10.02 8.69
CA SER A 83 -3.15 10.99 8.46
C SER A 83 -4.53 10.44 8.85
N LEU A 84 -4.73 9.11 8.78
CA LEU A 84 -5.91 8.43 9.30
C LEU A 84 -5.86 8.19 10.83
N GLY A 85 -4.75 8.53 11.50
CA GLY A 85 -4.59 8.49 12.93
C GLY A 85 -4.17 7.14 13.50
N CYS A 86 -3.45 6.28 12.75
CA CYS A 86 -2.87 5.06 13.31
C CYS A 86 -1.90 5.39 14.46
N GLU A 87 -1.77 4.46 15.40
CA GLU A 87 -0.81 4.56 16.51
C GLU A 87 0.61 4.26 16.05
N GLN A 88 0.75 3.23 15.26
CA GLN A 88 2.04 2.75 14.77
C GLN A 88 1.91 2.21 13.35
N VAL A 89 2.92 2.45 12.52
CA VAL A 89 3.05 1.83 11.21
C VAL A 89 4.46 1.28 11.02
N VAL A 90 4.55 -0.03 10.76
CA VAL A 90 5.81 -0.76 10.56
C VAL A 90 5.89 -1.27 9.13
N GLY A 91 7.06 -1.14 8.51
CA GLY A 91 7.26 -1.54 7.13
C GLY A 91 8.18 -2.74 6.97
N ILE A 92 7.82 -3.69 6.11
CA ILE A 92 8.68 -4.81 5.72
C ILE A 92 9.33 -4.49 4.38
N ALA A 93 10.67 -4.52 4.34
CA ALA A 93 11.44 -4.31 3.12
C ALA A 93 12.65 -5.26 3.07
N GLY A 94 13.33 -5.34 1.93
CA GLY A 94 14.49 -6.21 1.77
C GLY A 94 15.81 -5.44 1.76
N GLY A 95 16.62 -5.65 2.79
CA GLY A 95 17.96 -5.09 2.96
C GLY A 95 17.98 -3.75 3.69
N LYS A 96 19.05 -3.52 4.44
CA LYS A 96 19.23 -2.36 5.33
C LYS A 96 18.96 -1.01 4.67
N LYS A 97 19.40 -0.83 3.41
CA LYS A 97 19.20 0.44 2.68
C LYS A 97 17.72 0.79 2.53
N LYS A 98 16.88 -0.20 2.21
CA LYS A 98 15.43 0.02 2.10
C LYS A 98 14.79 0.22 3.48
N CYS A 99 15.23 -0.51 4.49
CA CYS A 99 14.76 -0.34 5.86
C CYS A 99 15.05 1.09 6.38
N HIS A 100 16.26 1.61 6.20
CA HIS A 100 16.57 3.00 6.54
C HIS A 100 15.72 4.00 5.75
N LEU A 101 15.45 3.76 4.45
CA LEU A 101 14.57 4.62 3.69
C LEU A 101 13.17 4.71 4.29
N LEU A 102 12.63 3.61 4.84
CA LEU A 102 11.32 3.59 5.47
C LEU A 102 11.25 4.55 6.66
N THR A 103 12.22 4.46 7.57
CA THR A 103 12.24 5.25 8.81
C THR A 103 12.71 6.69 8.59
N ASP A 104 13.67 6.90 7.69
CA ASP A 104 14.28 8.21 7.48
C ASP A 104 13.45 9.13 6.57
N ARG A 105 12.69 8.56 5.62
CA ARG A 105 12.05 9.32 4.55
C ARG A 105 10.55 9.01 4.32
N LEU A 106 10.06 7.84 4.73
CA LEU A 106 8.73 7.35 4.38
C LEU A 106 7.76 7.27 5.57
N ALA A 107 8.07 7.97 6.65
CA ALA A 107 7.23 8.10 7.84
C ALA A 107 6.87 6.79 8.57
N TYR A 108 7.58 5.69 8.31
CA TYR A 108 7.42 4.47 9.10
C TYR A 108 8.07 4.63 10.48
N ASP A 109 7.43 4.10 11.51
CA ASP A 109 7.94 4.15 12.89
C ASP A 109 9.06 3.14 13.12
N ASP A 110 9.02 2.00 12.41
CA ASP A 110 10.05 0.96 12.43
C ASP A 110 10.05 0.17 11.12
N SER A 111 11.08 -0.65 10.93
CA SER A 111 11.26 -1.45 9.72
C SER A 111 11.80 -2.84 10.00
N ILE A 112 11.34 -3.81 9.21
CA ILE A 112 11.73 -5.23 9.29
C ILE A 112 12.44 -5.63 8.00
N ASP A 113 13.68 -6.13 8.12
CA ASP A 113 14.41 -6.69 6.99
C ASP A 113 14.06 -8.18 6.82
N TYR A 114 13.16 -8.48 5.88
CA TYR A 114 12.77 -9.88 5.63
C TYR A 114 13.90 -10.75 5.05
N LYS A 115 14.99 -10.14 4.56
CA LYS A 115 16.20 -10.85 4.09
C LYS A 115 17.20 -11.11 5.21
N GLY A 116 17.01 -10.49 6.36
CA GLY A 116 17.80 -10.72 7.56
C GLY A 116 17.40 -12.01 8.26
N GLU A 117 18.15 -12.40 9.28
CA GLU A 117 17.85 -13.56 10.09
C GLU A 117 16.65 -13.35 11.01
N GLY A 118 15.82 -14.37 11.17
CA GLY A 118 14.77 -14.42 12.19
C GLY A 118 13.63 -13.44 11.93
N PHE A 119 13.03 -13.49 10.75
CA PHE A 119 11.91 -12.62 10.35
C PHE A 119 10.79 -12.58 11.40
N GLU A 120 10.32 -13.71 11.90
CA GLU A 120 9.28 -13.77 12.94
C GLU A 120 9.70 -13.10 14.25
N ARG A 121 10.97 -13.25 14.64
CA ARG A 121 11.50 -12.57 15.84
C ARG A 121 11.54 -11.06 15.65
N GLN A 122 11.97 -10.58 14.48
CA GLN A 122 11.94 -9.15 14.14
C GLN A 122 10.49 -8.63 14.15
N LEU A 123 9.56 -9.38 13.57
CA LEU A 123 8.14 -9.03 13.54
C LEU A 123 7.56 -8.90 14.95
N HIS A 124 7.81 -9.88 15.82
CA HIS A 124 7.38 -9.83 17.21
C HIS A 124 8.01 -8.65 17.99
N SER A 125 9.27 -8.36 17.74
CA SER A 125 9.98 -7.24 18.38
C SER A 125 9.42 -5.87 17.95
N ALA A 126 9.14 -5.70 16.64
CA ALA A 126 8.63 -4.45 16.09
C ALA A 126 7.13 -4.22 16.39
N MET A 127 6.36 -5.31 16.56
CA MET A 127 4.91 -5.27 16.79
C MET A 127 4.53 -6.14 18.01
N PRO A 128 5.05 -5.86 19.22
CA PRO A 128 4.84 -6.71 20.40
C PRO A 128 3.37 -6.81 20.80
N ASP A 129 2.59 -5.78 20.57
CA ASP A 129 1.15 -5.71 20.88
C ASP A 129 0.26 -6.20 19.73
N GLY A 130 0.86 -6.81 18.69
CA GLY A 130 0.17 -7.39 17.54
C GLY A 130 -0.29 -6.38 16.50
N ILE A 131 -0.91 -6.89 15.43
CA ILE A 131 -1.24 -6.17 14.21
C ILE A 131 -2.76 -6.05 14.10
N ASN A 132 -3.28 -4.83 13.96
CA ASN A 132 -4.71 -4.59 13.69
C ASN A 132 -5.01 -4.65 12.19
N VAL A 133 -4.11 -4.06 11.37
CA VAL A 133 -4.24 -3.99 9.91
C VAL A 133 -2.95 -4.43 9.25
N PHE A 134 -3.04 -5.37 8.32
CA PHE A 134 -1.94 -5.73 7.44
C PHE A 134 -2.25 -5.32 6.01
N PHE A 135 -1.42 -4.44 5.47
CA PHE A 135 -1.48 -4.04 4.06
C PHE A 135 -0.50 -4.88 3.26
N ASP A 136 -1.00 -5.87 2.52
CA ASP A 136 -0.16 -6.85 1.85
C ASP A 136 0.01 -6.60 0.36
N ASN A 137 1.26 -6.32 -0.05
CA ASN A 137 1.67 -6.19 -1.44
C ASN A 137 2.44 -7.42 -1.95
N VAL A 138 2.77 -8.38 -1.08
CA VAL A 138 3.75 -9.44 -1.36
C VAL A 138 3.13 -10.80 -1.50
N GLY A 139 2.18 -11.16 -0.64
CA GLY A 139 1.56 -12.48 -0.63
C GLY A 139 2.49 -13.60 -0.18
N GLY A 140 2.16 -14.82 -0.57
CA GLY A 140 2.97 -16.01 -0.38
C GLY A 140 3.28 -16.34 1.08
N GLU A 141 4.50 -16.79 1.34
CA GLU A 141 4.96 -17.19 2.67
C GLU A 141 4.93 -16.02 3.69
N MET A 142 5.17 -14.79 3.22
CA MET A 142 5.12 -13.61 4.08
C MET A 142 3.71 -13.36 4.63
N LEU A 143 2.69 -13.40 3.77
CA LEU A 143 1.29 -13.31 4.20
C LEU A 143 0.96 -14.40 5.21
N ASP A 144 1.34 -15.64 4.92
CA ASP A 144 1.06 -16.80 5.78
C ASP A 144 1.69 -16.62 7.17
N THR A 145 2.95 -16.20 7.23
CA THR A 145 3.65 -15.94 8.49
C THR A 145 2.98 -14.80 9.27
N VAL A 146 2.68 -13.68 8.61
CA VAL A 146 2.09 -12.50 9.26
C VAL A 146 0.70 -12.80 9.81
N MET A 147 -0.10 -13.65 9.17
CA MET A 147 -1.43 -14.05 9.69
C MET A 147 -1.37 -14.57 11.13
N GLY A 148 -0.26 -15.20 11.54
CA GLY A 148 -0.04 -15.67 12.92
C GLY A 148 0.11 -14.55 13.96
N HIS A 149 0.38 -13.32 13.53
CA HIS A 149 0.60 -12.16 14.39
C HIS A 149 -0.54 -11.12 14.32
N VAL A 150 -1.52 -11.36 13.44
CA VAL A 150 -2.69 -10.48 13.32
C VAL A 150 -3.64 -10.73 14.48
N LEU A 151 -4.04 -9.66 15.15
CA LEU A 151 -4.95 -9.70 16.28
C LEU A 151 -6.34 -10.23 15.89
N ARG A 152 -7.07 -10.71 16.88
CA ARG A 152 -8.47 -11.08 16.66
C ARG A 152 -9.26 -9.93 16.07
N ARG A 153 -10.05 -10.21 15.02
CA ARG A 153 -10.79 -9.24 14.19
C ARG A 153 -9.89 -8.30 13.42
N GLY A 154 -8.61 -8.65 13.24
CA GLY A 154 -7.71 -7.92 12.37
C GLY A 154 -8.15 -8.00 10.91
N ARG A 155 -7.65 -7.06 10.12
CA ARG A 155 -8.02 -6.93 8.70
C ARG A 155 -6.76 -6.97 7.86
N ILE A 156 -6.86 -7.66 6.73
CA ILE A 156 -5.78 -7.83 5.77
C ILE A 156 -6.26 -7.34 4.41
N ALA A 157 -5.67 -6.28 3.92
CA ALA A 157 -5.88 -5.78 2.57
C ALA A 157 -4.93 -6.50 1.61
N ILE A 158 -5.45 -7.37 0.75
CA ILE A 158 -4.68 -8.09 -0.27
C ILE A 158 -4.57 -7.18 -1.50
N CYS A 159 -3.52 -6.38 -1.54
CA CYS A 159 -3.24 -5.43 -2.63
C CYS A 159 -2.49 -6.11 -3.78
N GLY A 160 -1.58 -7.04 -3.48
CA GLY A 160 -0.79 -7.72 -4.47
C GLY A 160 -0.18 -9.03 -3.98
N ARG A 161 0.50 -9.73 -4.90
CA ARG A 161 1.24 -10.96 -4.58
C ARG A 161 2.55 -11.01 -5.37
N ILE A 162 3.35 -9.96 -5.26
CA ILE A 162 4.53 -9.80 -6.12
C ILE A 162 5.55 -10.95 -5.98
N SER A 163 5.57 -11.64 -4.84
CA SER A 163 6.41 -12.82 -4.64
C SER A 163 6.05 -14.01 -5.54
N GLU A 164 4.88 -13.97 -6.19
CA GLU A 164 4.31 -15.10 -6.92
C GLU A 164 3.87 -14.77 -8.35
N TYR A 165 4.02 -13.53 -8.83
CA TYR A 165 3.55 -13.14 -10.17
C TYR A 165 4.18 -13.93 -11.31
N LEU A 166 5.39 -14.43 -11.12
CA LEU A 166 6.15 -15.18 -12.14
C LEU A 166 6.19 -16.68 -11.86
N LYS A 167 5.49 -17.15 -10.83
CA LYS A 167 5.45 -18.58 -10.46
C LYS A 167 4.29 -19.30 -11.15
N ALA A 168 4.50 -20.56 -11.50
CA ALA A 168 3.39 -21.42 -11.88
C ALA A 168 2.48 -21.69 -10.66
N PRO A 169 1.19 -22.03 -10.87
CA PRO A 169 0.24 -22.23 -9.76
C PRO A 169 0.66 -23.30 -8.74
N ASP A 170 1.38 -24.33 -9.16
CA ASP A 170 1.90 -25.40 -8.31
C ASP A 170 3.17 -25.01 -7.53
N GLU A 171 3.86 -23.93 -7.95
CA GLU A 171 5.02 -23.36 -7.27
C GLU A 171 4.61 -22.27 -6.25
N CYS A 172 3.35 -21.84 -6.27
CA CYS A 172 2.86 -20.85 -5.32
C CYS A 172 2.80 -21.43 -3.90
N HIS A 173 3.05 -20.56 -2.92
CA HIS A 173 2.95 -20.94 -1.51
C HIS A 173 1.52 -21.41 -1.17
N ARG A 174 1.44 -22.54 -0.44
CA ARG A 174 0.17 -23.06 0.08
C ARG A 174 0.01 -22.59 1.52
N PRO A 175 -0.95 -21.69 1.82
CA PRO A 175 -1.11 -21.14 3.16
C PRO A 175 -1.38 -22.26 4.20
N ARG A 176 -0.62 -22.26 5.28
CA ARG A 176 -0.77 -23.19 6.42
C ARG A 176 -1.64 -22.59 7.50
N ASN A 177 -1.65 -21.25 7.60
CA ASN A 177 -2.31 -20.48 8.66
C ASN A 177 -3.73 -20.02 8.28
N PHE A 178 -4.31 -20.55 7.19
CA PHE A 178 -5.66 -20.16 6.73
C PHE A 178 -6.74 -20.44 7.78
N TYR A 179 -6.54 -21.44 8.64
CA TYR A 179 -7.46 -21.74 9.74
C TYR A 179 -7.61 -20.60 10.75
N LEU A 180 -6.59 -19.73 10.87
CA LEU A 180 -6.61 -18.56 11.73
C LEU A 180 -7.66 -17.52 11.30
N ILE A 181 -8.09 -17.55 10.04
CA ILE A 181 -9.18 -16.67 9.58
C ILE A 181 -10.43 -16.92 10.39
N GLY A 182 -10.83 -18.19 10.55
CA GLY A 182 -11.98 -18.54 11.36
C GLY A 182 -11.71 -18.45 12.86
N LEU A 183 -10.53 -18.87 13.32
CA LEU A 183 -10.20 -18.90 14.75
C LEU A 183 -10.12 -17.50 15.37
N ASN A 184 -9.57 -16.55 14.62
CA ASN A 184 -9.34 -15.17 15.07
C ASN A 184 -10.32 -14.15 14.46
N ASP A 185 -11.41 -14.60 13.80
CA ASP A 185 -12.38 -13.72 13.13
C ASP A 185 -11.67 -12.73 12.17
N LEU A 186 -10.65 -13.15 11.44
CA LEU A 186 -9.90 -12.26 10.54
C LEU A 186 -10.72 -11.95 9.29
N LYS A 187 -10.57 -10.73 8.79
CA LYS A 187 -11.11 -10.32 7.49
C LYS A 187 -9.97 -10.15 6.50
N LEU A 188 -9.96 -10.97 5.44
CA LEU A 188 -9.08 -10.80 4.29
C LEU A 188 -9.92 -10.31 3.12
N GLU A 189 -9.50 -9.20 2.52
CA GLU A 189 -10.22 -8.65 1.36
C GLU A 189 -9.24 -8.25 0.27
N GLY A 190 -9.42 -8.87 -0.91
CA GLY A 190 -8.73 -8.50 -2.14
C GLY A 190 -9.43 -7.34 -2.82
N PHE A 191 -8.67 -6.45 -3.44
CA PHE A 191 -9.22 -5.34 -4.19
C PHE A 191 -8.35 -5.01 -5.42
N PHE A 192 -8.98 -4.43 -6.42
CA PHE A 192 -8.31 -3.97 -7.62
C PHE A 192 -8.75 -2.53 -7.89
N ILE A 193 -7.81 -1.59 -7.83
CA ILE A 193 -8.10 -0.15 -7.80
C ILE A 193 -9.00 0.32 -8.96
N TYR A 194 -8.87 -0.31 -10.13
CA TYR A 194 -9.68 0.07 -11.29
C TYR A 194 -11.18 -0.28 -11.18
N ASN A 195 -11.57 -1.07 -10.18
CA ASN A 195 -12.98 -1.33 -9.88
C ASN A 195 -13.62 -0.23 -9.02
N PHE A 196 -12.85 0.82 -8.66
CA PHE A 196 -13.26 1.90 -7.76
C PHE A 196 -13.06 3.29 -8.40
N GLN A 197 -13.19 3.38 -9.71
CA GLN A 197 -12.93 4.63 -10.46
C GLN A 197 -13.83 5.78 -10.02
N GLU A 198 -15.04 5.50 -9.60
CA GLU A 198 -16.00 6.46 -9.06
C GLU A 198 -15.48 7.18 -7.80
N ARG A 199 -14.49 6.59 -7.10
CA ARG A 199 -13.85 7.13 -5.90
C ARG A 199 -12.60 7.97 -6.20
N PHE A 200 -12.05 7.94 -7.42
CA PHE A 200 -10.79 8.59 -7.75
C PHE A 200 -10.78 10.07 -7.46
N ARG A 201 -11.90 10.75 -7.69
CA ARG A 201 -12.02 12.19 -7.41
C ARG A 201 -11.95 12.50 -5.91
N ASP A 202 -12.56 11.68 -5.09
CA ASP A 202 -12.50 11.77 -3.63
C ASP A 202 -11.08 11.46 -3.13
N TYR A 203 -10.43 10.42 -3.67
CA TYR A 203 -9.05 10.09 -3.31
C TYR A 203 -8.08 11.21 -3.70
N GLU A 204 -8.18 11.74 -4.91
CA GLU A 204 -7.36 12.87 -5.37
C GLU A 204 -7.50 14.07 -4.42
N SER A 205 -8.71 14.44 -4.06
CA SER A 205 -9.00 15.58 -3.18
C SER A 205 -8.46 15.36 -1.78
N THR A 206 -8.64 14.16 -1.22
CA THR A 206 -8.17 13.79 0.13
C THR A 206 -6.64 13.82 0.21
N LEU A 207 -5.98 13.17 -0.73
CA LEU A 207 -4.51 13.10 -0.76
C LEU A 207 -3.88 14.47 -1.03
N ALA A 208 -4.46 15.25 -1.93
CA ALA A 208 -4.01 16.63 -2.20
C ALA A 208 -4.15 17.53 -0.97
N HIS A 209 -5.21 17.35 -0.17
CA HIS A 209 -5.36 18.05 1.09
C HIS A 209 -4.21 17.74 2.05
N TRP A 210 -3.89 16.46 2.27
CA TRP A 210 -2.80 16.04 3.15
C TRP A 210 -1.40 16.47 2.64
N ILE A 211 -1.20 16.51 1.32
CA ILE A 211 0.03 17.04 0.75
C ILE A 211 0.17 18.53 1.06
N ARG A 212 -0.89 19.34 0.91
CA ARG A 212 -0.87 20.77 1.20
C ARG A 212 -0.72 21.09 2.69
N SER A 213 -1.31 20.28 3.55
CA SER A 213 -1.16 20.44 5.02
C SER A 213 0.22 19.98 5.54
N GLY A 214 1.02 19.32 4.70
CA GLY A 214 2.31 18.78 5.10
C GLY A 214 2.24 17.45 5.87
N GLU A 215 1.07 16.81 5.88
CA GLU A 215 0.90 15.50 6.49
C GLU A 215 1.41 14.37 5.59
N PHE A 216 1.46 14.61 4.28
CA PHE A 216 1.89 13.65 3.28
C PHE A 216 2.99 14.24 2.38
N HIS A 217 4.16 13.63 2.39
CA HIS A 217 5.32 14.01 1.59
C HIS A 217 5.64 12.91 0.56
N PRO A 218 5.09 12.99 -0.68
CA PRO A 218 5.41 12.01 -1.71
C PRO A 218 6.91 11.96 -1.99
N LEU A 219 7.48 10.75 -2.01
CA LEU A 219 8.86 10.54 -2.42
C LEU A 219 8.88 10.23 -3.91
N GLU A 220 9.66 11.00 -4.66
CA GLU A 220 9.85 10.82 -6.10
C GLU A 220 11.35 10.71 -6.42
N ASP A 221 11.65 9.97 -7.47
CA ASP A 221 12.96 9.89 -8.09
C ASP A 221 12.80 10.40 -9.53
N ILE A 222 13.17 11.65 -9.76
CA ILE A 222 13.02 12.35 -11.04
C ILE A 222 14.38 12.39 -11.70
N LEU A 223 14.50 11.78 -12.89
CA LEU A 223 15.71 11.72 -13.68
C LEU A 223 15.79 12.88 -14.68
#